data_6adf31fe6ec501bcef6de60438322c00
#
_entry.id   6adf31fe6ec501bcef6de60438322c00
#
_cell.length_a   1.000
_cell.length_b   1.000
_cell.length_c   1.000
_cell.angle_alpha   90.00
_cell.angle_beta   90.00
_cell.angle_gamma   90.00
#
_symmetry.space_group_name_H-M   'P 1'
#
loop_
_entity.id
_entity.type
_entity.pdbx_description
1 polymer ?
#
loop_
_entity_poly.entity_id
_entity_poly.type
_entity_poly.pdbx_seq_one_letter_code
_entity_poly.pdbx_strand_id
1 'polypeptide(L)'
;MNAITSHDKPKVQAGWRDLLMEAGPQIEAHGRECDRTGAFAAQNLDLLERLGFFALGAPADLGGGGADYSEMAAMLRALGRMDGSTALALSMHRHQVMVAGPWRACATVLPA
;
A
#
# COMPACT_ATOMS: atom_id res chain seq x y z
N MET A 1 2.53 12.61 19.48
CA MET A 1 3.04 12.58 18.23
C MET A 1 2.24 13.40 17.31
N ASN A 2 2.93 13.98 16.50
CA ASN A 2 2.34 14.76 15.55
C ASN A 2 1.52 13.99 14.60
N ALA A 3 0.29 14.25 14.61
CA ALA A 3 -0.55 13.65 13.63
C ALA A 3 -0.05 14.00 12.25
N ILE A 4 -0.37 13.20 11.27
CA ILE A 4 -0.06 13.54 9.92
C ILE A 4 -0.80 14.81 9.55
N THR A 5 -0.06 15.84 9.25
CA THR A 5 -0.65 17.11 8.85
C THR A 5 -0.87 17.11 7.35
N SER A 6 -1.53 18.14 6.85
CA SER A 6 -1.83 18.20 5.43
C SER A 6 -0.59 18.24 4.56
N HIS A 7 0.52 18.80 5.04
CA HIS A 7 1.74 18.81 4.26
C HIS A 7 2.56 17.54 4.42
N ASP A 8 2.15 16.66 5.35
CA ASP A 8 2.78 15.35 5.53
C ASP A 8 1.95 14.24 4.90
N LYS A 9 1.11 14.55 3.94
CA LYS A 9 0.33 13.54 3.26
C LYS A 9 1.23 12.52 2.61
N PRO A 10 0.83 11.24 2.62
CA PRO A 10 1.62 10.23 1.93
C PRO A 10 1.82 10.61 0.47
N LYS A 11 3.00 10.39 -0.03
CA LYS A 11 3.31 10.71 -1.43
C LYS A 11 2.38 10.02 -2.39
N VAL A 12 1.89 8.85 -2.00
CA VAL A 12 1.00 8.05 -2.82
C VAL A 12 -0.29 8.78 -3.18
N GLN A 13 -0.73 9.73 -2.36
CA GLN A 13 -1.92 10.51 -2.68
C GLN A 13 -1.74 11.40 -3.90
N ALA A 14 -0.52 11.77 -4.20
CA ALA A 14 -0.24 12.66 -5.33
C ALA A 14 -0.19 11.93 -6.66
N GLY A 15 0.03 10.61 -6.64
CA GLY A 15 0.08 9.84 -7.87
C GLY A 15 0.83 8.56 -7.67
N TRP A 16 0.12 7.51 -7.26
CA TRP A 16 0.78 6.25 -6.96
C TRP A 16 1.40 5.60 -8.19
N ARG A 17 0.83 5.88 -9.37
CA ARG A 17 1.37 5.26 -10.59
C ARG A 17 2.78 5.73 -10.89
N ASP A 18 3.00 7.03 -10.75
CA ASP A 18 4.32 7.60 -11.00
C ASP A 18 5.33 7.12 -9.96
N LEU A 19 4.93 7.07 -8.70
CA LEU A 19 5.80 6.58 -7.64
C LEU A 19 6.18 5.12 -7.87
N LEU A 20 5.22 4.31 -8.28
CA LEU A 20 5.48 2.89 -8.51
C LEU A 20 6.38 2.68 -9.71
N MET A 21 6.16 3.46 -10.77
CA MET A 21 7.02 3.39 -11.95
C MET A 21 8.46 3.77 -11.62
N GLU A 22 8.61 4.78 -10.80
CA GLU A 22 9.94 5.23 -10.38
C GLU A 22 10.64 4.20 -9.51
N ALA A 23 9.90 3.54 -8.63
CA ALA A 23 10.47 2.52 -7.74
C ALA A 23 10.59 1.15 -8.40
N GLY A 24 9.98 0.94 -9.56
CA GLY A 24 9.90 -0.35 -10.21
C GLY A 24 11.22 -1.08 -10.38
N PRO A 25 12.23 -0.46 -10.96
CA PRO A 25 13.52 -1.15 -11.15
C PRO A 25 14.13 -1.64 -9.85
N GLN A 26 14.01 -0.87 -8.77
CA GLN A 26 14.52 -1.25 -7.47
C GLN A 26 13.73 -2.43 -6.90
N ILE A 27 12.40 -2.40 -7.06
CA ILE A 27 11.55 -3.50 -6.61
C ILE A 27 11.87 -4.79 -7.35
N GLU A 28 12.05 -4.71 -8.65
CA GLU A 28 12.41 -5.87 -9.44
C GLU A 28 13.76 -6.45 -9.05
N ALA A 29 14.74 -5.60 -8.83
CA ALA A 29 16.07 -6.04 -8.44
C ALA A 29 16.06 -6.74 -7.09
N HIS A 30 15.38 -6.17 -6.11
CA HIS A 30 15.26 -6.81 -4.79
C HIS A 30 14.47 -8.11 -4.87
N GLY A 31 13.43 -8.15 -5.70
CA GLY A 31 12.64 -9.35 -5.88
C GLY A 31 13.46 -10.50 -6.45
N ARG A 32 14.26 -10.22 -7.46
CA ARG A 32 15.15 -11.24 -8.05
C ARG A 32 16.15 -11.76 -7.03
N GLU A 33 16.70 -10.87 -6.22
CA GLU A 33 17.64 -11.27 -5.19
C GLU A 33 16.97 -12.17 -4.14
N CYS A 34 15.76 -11.82 -3.73
CA CYS A 34 15.00 -12.63 -2.78
C CYS A 34 14.66 -14.01 -3.35
N ASP A 35 14.31 -14.07 -4.63
CA ASP A 35 14.06 -15.36 -5.29
C ASP A 35 15.31 -16.22 -5.31
N ARG A 36 16.46 -15.60 -5.54
CA ARG A 36 17.72 -16.32 -5.60
C ARG A 36 18.13 -16.87 -4.24
N THR A 37 17.90 -16.12 -3.17
CA THR A 37 18.37 -16.47 -1.83
C THR A 37 17.30 -17.11 -0.97
N GLY A 38 16.05 -17.05 -1.34
CA GLY A 38 14.93 -17.50 -0.51
C GLY A 38 14.58 -16.54 0.61
N ALA A 39 15.11 -15.32 0.59
CA ALA A 39 14.85 -14.34 1.62
C ALA A 39 13.48 -13.70 1.47
N PHE A 40 12.93 -13.20 2.57
CA PHE A 40 11.69 -12.44 2.54
C PHE A 40 11.94 -11.06 1.92
N ALA A 41 10.96 -10.54 1.20
CA ALA A 41 11.08 -9.28 0.46
C ALA A 41 10.93 -8.06 1.39
N ALA A 42 11.67 -8.03 2.49
CA ALA A 42 11.54 -6.98 3.49
C ALA A 42 11.91 -5.59 2.95
N GLN A 43 12.91 -5.52 2.10
CA GLN A 43 13.34 -4.24 1.54
C GLN A 43 12.27 -3.62 0.66
N ASN A 44 11.57 -4.43 -0.12
CA ASN A 44 10.50 -3.93 -0.97
C ASN A 44 9.32 -3.46 -0.15
N LEU A 45 8.96 -4.20 0.90
CA LEU A 45 7.87 -3.79 1.76
C LEU A 45 8.19 -2.51 2.51
N ASP A 46 9.43 -2.38 2.98
CA ASP A 46 9.87 -1.17 3.65
C ASP A 46 9.82 0.05 2.72
N LEU A 47 10.24 -0.13 1.48
CA LEU A 47 10.17 0.93 0.49
C LEU A 47 8.72 1.36 0.24
N LEU A 48 7.82 0.39 0.08
CA LEU A 48 6.42 0.69 -0.17
C LEU A 48 5.77 1.37 1.04
N GLU A 49 6.17 1.00 2.24
CA GLU A 49 5.67 1.66 3.43
C GLU A 49 6.10 3.12 3.47
N ARG A 50 7.36 3.39 3.18
CA ARG A 50 7.88 4.76 3.17
C ARG A 50 7.21 5.62 2.11
N LEU A 51 6.80 5.03 1.01
CA LEU A 51 6.10 5.75 -0.06
C LEU A 51 4.60 5.90 0.21
N GLY A 52 4.08 5.26 1.24
CA GLY A 52 2.69 5.40 1.63
C GLY A 52 1.73 4.37 1.04
N PHE A 53 2.24 3.34 0.36
CA PHE A 53 1.37 2.36 -0.28
C PHE A 53 0.56 1.52 0.69
N PHE A 54 1.02 1.36 1.93
CA PHE A 54 0.27 0.61 2.93
C PHE A 54 -1.03 1.32 3.30
N ALA A 55 -1.06 2.64 3.22
CA ALA A 55 -2.23 3.43 3.56
C ALA A 55 -3.05 3.83 2.33
N LEU A 56 -2.72 3.33 1.14
CA LEU A 56 -3.38 3.76 -0.07
C LEU A 56 -4.89 3.54 -0.03
N GLY A 57 -5.33 2.42 0.52
CA GLY A 57 -6.75 2.10 0.61
C GLY A 57 -7.45 2.63 1.85
N ALA A 58 -6.74 3.28 2.75
CA ALA A 58 -7.36 3.86 3.94
C ALA A 58 -8.10 5.13 3.57
N PRO A 59 -9.18 5.47 4.29
CA PRO A 59 -9.93 6.69 3.99
C PRO A 59 -9.05 7.94 4.05
N ALA A 60 -9.34 8.88 3.15
CA ALA A 60 -8.55 10.10 3.07
C ALA A 60 -8.66 10.95 4.34
N ASP A 61 -9.80 10.92 5.00
CA ASP A 61 -10.01 11.66 6.25
C ASP A 61 -9.17 11.11 7.40
N LEU A 62 -8.63 9.90 7.25
CA LEU A 62 -7.73 9.31 8.22
C LEU A 62 -6.27 9.39 7.78
N GLY A 63 -5.99 10.18 6.77
CA GLY A 63 -4.63 10.34 6.28
C GLY A 63 -4.21 9.32 5.23
N GLY A 64 -5.15 8.51 4.76
CA GLY A 64 -4.86 7.51 3.74
C GLY A 64 -5.00 8.05 2.33
N GLY A 65 -4.79 7.18 1.36
CA GLY A 65 -4.86 7.56 -0.06
C GLY A 65 -6.26 7.62 -0.63
N GLY A 66 -7.23 7.02 0.04
CA GLY A 66 -8.63 7.04 -0.41
C GLY A 66 -8.88 6.27 -1.69
N ALA A 67 -8.01 5.35 -2.06
CA ALA A 67 -8.17 4.58 -3.28
C ALA A 67 -9.32 3.58 -3.15
N ASP A 68 -10.08 3.44 -4.23
CA ASP A 68 -11.15 2.45 -4.28
C ASP A 68 -10.61 1.07 -4.69
N TYR A 69 -11.51 0.09 -4.77
CA TYR A 69 -11.12 -1.29 -5.11
C TYR A 69 -10.50 -1.39 -6.49
N SER A 70 -11.00 -0.64 -7.45
CA SER A 70 -10.45 -0.65 -8.81
C SER A 70 -9.03 -0.15 -8.83
N GLU A 71 -8.77 0.94 -8.14
CA GLU A 71 -7.42 1.50 -8.07
C GLU A 71 -6.47 0.56 -7.34
N MET A 72 -6.96 -0.06 -6.26
CA MET A 72 -6.15 -1.01 -5.52
C MET A 72 -5.80 -2.24 -6.35
N ALA A 73 -6.76 -2.73 -7.14
CA ALA A 73 -6.51 -3.85 -8.04
C ALA A 73 -5.48 -3.47 -9.12
N ALA A 74 -5.60 -2.28 -9.66
CA ALA A 74 -4.64 -1.79 -10.66
C ALA A 74 -3.24 -1.68 -10.07
N MET A 75 -3.13 -1.19 -8.85
CA MET A 75 -1.85 -1.06 -8.18
C MET A 75 -1.21 -2.42 -7.93
N LEU A 76 -1.99 -3.39 -7.45
CA LEU A 76 -1.47 -4.73 -7.22
C LEU A 76 -1.06 -5.42 -8.51
N ARG A 77 -1.79 -5.19 -9.58
CA ARG A 77 -1.43 -5.75 -10.88
C ARG A 77 -0.10 -5.20 -11.36
N ALA A 78 0.09 -3.90 -11.22
CA ALA A 78 1.34 -3.26 -11.61
C ALA A 78 2.49 -3.75 -10.74
N LEU A 79 2.28 -3.84 -9.44
CA LEU A 79 3.30 -4.31 -8.50
C LEU A 79 3.64 -5.78 -8.76
N GLY A 80 2.64 -6.60 -9.06
CA GLY A 80 2.84 -8.01 -9.34
C GLY A 80 3.71 -8.28 -10.56
N ARG A 81 3.69 -7.36 -11.53
CA ARG A 81 4.58 -7.45 -12.68
C ARG A 81 6.03 -7.19 -12.32
N MET A 82 6.25 -6.44 -11.25
CA MET A 82 7.59 -6.13 -10.78
C MET A 82 8.11 -7.22 -9.85
N ASP A 83 7.30 -7.64 -8.89
CA ASP A 83 7.65 -8.70 -7.96
C ASP A 83 6.38 -9.30 -7.34
N GLY A 84 6.08 -10.53 -7.72
CA GLY A 84 4.86 -11.20 -7.26
C GLY A 84 4.82 -11.44 -5.76
N SER A 85 5.95 -11.76 -5.14
CA SER A 85 6.01 -12.00 -3.71
C SER A 85 5.66 -10.75 -2.91
N THR A 86 6.20 -9.61 -3.32
CA THR A 86 5.90 -8.33 -2.68
C THR A 86 4.43 -7.98 -2.85
N ALA A 87 3.88 -8.18 -4.05
CA ALA A 87 2.48 -7.89 -4.30
C ALA A 87 1.57 -8.77 -3.46
N LEU A 88 1.90 -10.05 -3.32
CA LEU A 88 1.11 -10.96 -2.49
C LEU A 88 1.12 -10.53 -1.03
N ALA A 89 2.28 -10.21 -0.50
CA ALA A 89 2.40 -9.77 0.90
C ALA A 89 1.60 -8.49 1.14
N LEU A 90 1.69 -7.53 0.23
CA LEU A 90 0.95 -6.29 0.37
C LEU A 90 -0.56 -6.53 0.24
N SER A 91 -0.98 -7.47 -0.60
CA SER A 91 -2.41 -7.75 -0.77
C SER A 91 -3.06 -8.24 0.50
N MET A 92 -2.35 -8.97 1.33
CA MET A 92 -2.88 -9.45 2.60
C MET A 92 -3.13 -8.31 3.56
N HIS A 93 -2.20 -7.36 3.63
CA HIS A 93 -2.39 -6.15 4.43
C HIS A 93 -3.57 -5.33 3.92
N ARG A 94 -3.65 -5.16 2.62
CA ARG A 94 -4.71 -4.38 2.00
C ARG A 94 -6.10 -4.94 2.23
N HIS A 95 -6.19 -6.25 2.19
CA HIS A 95 -7.48 -6.90 2.46
C HIS A 95 -8.01 -6.46 3.82
N GLN A 96 -7.17 -6.47 4.83
CA GLN A 96 -7.56 -6.08 6.17
C GLN A 96 -7.94 -4.60 6.25
N VAL A 97 -7.18 -3.75 5.59
CA VAL A 97 -7.45 -2.30 5.59
C VAL A 97 -8.80 -2.00 4.94
N MET A 98 -9.07 -2.65 3.79
CA MET A 98 -10.31 -2.40 3.07
C MET A 98 -11.53 -2.96 3.80
N VAL A 99 -11.37 -4.04 4.54
CA VAL A 99 -12.45 -4.60 5.34
C VAL A 99 -12.71 -3.75 6.58
N ALA A 100 -11.67 -3.21 7.18
CA ALA A 100 -11.81 -2.43 8.42
C ALA A 100 -12.59 -1.13 8.22
N GLY A 101 -12.56 -0.55 7.04
CA GLY A 101 -13.30 0.66 6.75
C GLY A 101 -14.80 0.53 6.99
N PRO A 102 -15.47 -0.43 6.35
CA PRO A 102 -16.88 -0.66 6.60
C PRO A 102 -17.19 -1.05 8.04
N TRP A 103 -16.30 -1.82 8.68
CA TRP A 103 -16.48 -2.19 10.08
C TRP A 103 -16.52 -0.95 10.97
N ARG A 104 -15.65 0.00 10.72
CA ARG A 104 -15.62 1.23 11.49
C ARG A 104 -16.91 2.02 11.32
N ALA A 105 -17.39 2.11 10.08
CA ALA A 105 -18.64 2.81 9.81
C ALA A 105 -19.80 2.13 10.54
N CYS A 106 -19.83 0.80 10.54
CA CYS A 106 -20.87 0.03 11.22
C CYS A 106 -20.82 0.29 12.73
N ALA A 107 -19.63 0.31 13.30
CA ALA A 107 -19.44 0.55 14.74
C ALA A 107 -19.93 1.93 15.17
N THR A 108 -19.83 2.93 14.31
CA THR A 108 -20.33 4.27 14.64
C THR A 108 -21.85 4.38 14.57
N VAL A 109 -22.50 3.48 13.83
CA VAL A 109 -23.95 3.50 13.72
C VAL A 109 -24.62 2.74 14.86
N LEU A 110 -23.98 1.68 15.35
CA LEU A 110 -24.56 0.87 16.42
C LEU A 110 -24.48 1.61 17.76
N PRO A 111 -25.55 1.54 18.57
CA PRO A 111 -25.49 2.14 19.90
C PRO A 111 -24.47 1.43 20.76
N ALA A 112 -23.90 2.18 21.66
CA ALA A 112 -22.90 1.64 22.58
C ALA A 112 -23.50 0.62 23.52
#